data_0c9800d31e011975dab74602d1e28832
#
_entry.id   0c9800d31e011975dab74602d1e28832
#
_cell.length_a   1.000
_cell.length_b   1.000
_cell.length_c   1.000
_cell.angle_alpha   90.00
_cell.angle_beta   90.00
_cell.angle_gamma   90.00
#
_symmetry.space_group_name_H-M   'P 1'
#
loop_
_entity.id
_entity.type
_entity.pdbx_description
1 polymer ?
#
loop_
_entity_poly.entity_id
_entity_poly.type
_entity_poly.pdbx_seq_one_letter_code
_entity_poly.pdbx_strand_id
1 'polypeptide(L)'
;MVHRFAATILPDGPSALDLPCQVNRPSVEGYPIPTLEEPHVTTIAIVGAGRGLGAAVARRFGREGHAVALLARNAERVDALAADLQAEGIDARGWVTDVRDPDALARTLEQANETQGPVEVLQYSPLPQKSFLRPLLETTVDDARGAIEFSVYGPLAAVHSVLQNMRFVGKGTVLFVNGGTAVRPAPKFAGTSLSFAAQSAYAQMLHDTLAPEDIHVAQLVIPGAIEEGHPQKDPEVLAETLWSMHTRRDEFRVFATEMDDEVRETAT
;
A
#
# COMPACT_ATOMS: atom_id res chain seq x y z
N MET A 1 -32.74 26.00 33.93
CA MET A 1 -33.55 26.07 32.68
C MET A 1 -32.91 25.11 31.69
N VAL A 2 -33.44 23.90 31.62
CA VAL A 2 -32.82 22.78 30.83
C VAL A 2 -33.63 22.65 29.58
N HIS A 3 -33.06 23.02 28.42
CA HIS A 3 -33.69 22.77 27.12
C HIS A 3 -33.46 21.30 26.70
N ARG A 4 -34.55 20.54 26.70
CA ARG A 4 -34.65 19.22 26.08
C ARG A 4 -34.75 19.40 24.57
N PHE A 5 -33.77 18.87 23.83
CA PHE A 5 -33.95 18.66 22.39
C PHE A 5 -34.79 17.40 22.17
N ALA A 6 -35.96 17.59 21.57
CA ALA A 6 -36.82 16.50 21.12
C ALA A 6 -36.28 15.96 19.80
N ALA A 7 -35.95 14.68 19.75
CA ALA A 7 -35.63 13.98 18.50
C ALA A 7 -36.95 13.74 17.75
N THR A 8 -37.09 14.34 16.57
CA THR A 8 -38.19 14.05 15.65
C THR A 8 -37.88 12.74 14.94
N ILE A 9 -38.67 11.71 15.25
CA ILE A 9 -38.65 10.43 14.54
C ILE A 9 -39.37 10.64 13.20
N LEU A 10 -38.64 10.47 12.10
CA LEU A 10 -39.22 10.40 10.77
C LEU A 10 -39.82 9.01 10.58
N PRO A 11 -41.00 8.88 9.85
CA PRO A 11 -41.64 7.59 9.65
C PRO A 11 -40.85 6.69 8.70
N ASP A 12 -40.91 5.39 8.97
CA ASP A 12 -40.30 4.31 8.19
C ASP A 12 -40.72 4.37 6.72
N GLY A 13 -39.79 4.74 5.84
CA GLY A 13 -39.91 4.50 4.40
C GLY A 13 -39.43 3.08 4.07
N PRO A 14 -39.87 2.48 2.95
CA PRO A 14 -39.50 1.12 2.60
C PRO A 14 -37.96 0.97 2.48
N SER A 15 -37.46 -0.09 3.08
CA SER A 15 -36.06 -0.50 3.09
C SER A 15 -35.48 -0.59 1.67
N ALA A 16 -34.39 0.13 1.43
CA ALA A 16 -33.68 0.17 0.14
C ALA A 16 -32.84 -1.11 -0.14
N LEU A 17 -33.16 -2.23 0.51
CA LEU A 17 -32.35 -3.47 0.44
C LEU A 17 -32.91 -4.56 -0.49
N ASP A 18 -34.01 -4.29 -1.24
CA ASP A 18 -34.63 -5.28 -2.14
C ASP A 18 -34.51 -4.94 -3.63
N LEU A 19 -33.46 -4.32 -4.08
CA LEU A 19 -33.15 -4.27 -5.50
C LEU A 19 -32.15 -5.40 -5.82
N PRO A 20 -32.54 -6.38 -6.65
CA PRO A 20 -31.61 -7.36 -7.16
C PRO A 20 -30.58 -6.63 -8.03
N CYS A 21 -29.33 -6.62 -7.61
CA CYS A 21 -28.22 -6.13 -8.40
C CYS A 21 -28.02 -7.08 -9.59
N GLN A 22 -28.80 -6.86 -10.67
CA GLN A 22 -28.50 -7.47 -11.95
C GLN A 22 -27.24 -6.80 -12.48
N VAL A 23 -26.08 -7.40 -12.22
CA VAL A 23 -24.85 -7.09 -12.91
C VAL A 23 -25.06 -7.50 -14.37
N ASN A 24 -25.44 -6.52 -15.19
CA ASN A 24 -25.50 -6.66 -16.63
C ASN A 24 -24.06 -6.78 -17.13
N ARG A 25 -23.55 -8.01 -17.24
CA ARG A 25 -22.26 -8.27 -17.90
C ARG A 25 -22.48 -7.99 -19.38
N PRO A 26 -21.79 -6.99 -19.96
CA PRO A 26 -21.78 -6.85 -21.41
C PRO A 26 -21.18 -8.13 -21.99
N SER A 27 -21.93 -8.82 -22.83
CA SER A 27 -21.40 -9.90 -23.67
C SER A 27 -20.43 -9.28 -24.66
N VAL A 28 -19.13 -9.38 -24.38
CA VAL A 28 -18.06 -9.02 -25.33
C VAL A 28 -17.89 -10.22 -26.26
N GLU A 29 -18.74 -10.32 -27.26
CA GLU A 29 -18.49 -11.24 -28.38
C GLU A 29 -17.31 -10.73 -29.19
N GLY A 30 -16.22 -11.48 -29.24
CA GLY A 30 -15.18 -11.31 -30.25
C GLY A 30 -13.75 -11.11 -29.80
N TYR A 31 -13.43 -11.09 -28.50
CA TYR A 31 -12.03 -11.20 -28.09
C TYR A 31 -11.71 -12.66 -27.76
N PRO A 32 -10.65 -13.26 -28.38
CA PRO A 32 -10.21 -14.57 -27.98
C PRO A 32 -9.79 -14.49 -26.50
N ILE A 33 -10.45 -15.29 -25.65
CA ILE A 33 -10.00 -15.50 -24.28
C ILE A 33 -8.62 -16.13 -24.42
N PRO A 34 -7.51 -15.48 -24.00
CA PRO A 34 -6.21 -16.12 -24.00
C PRO A 34 -6.32 -17.35 -23.08
N THR A 35 -6.11 -18.52 -23.62
CA THR A 35 -5.92 -19.72 -22.82
C THR A 35 -4.66 -19.53 -22.02
N LEU A 36 -4.79 -19.39 -20.69
CA LEU A 36 -3.70 -19.24 -19.71
C LEU A 36 -2.94 -20.56 -19.60
N GLU A 37 -2.15 -20.92 -20.61
CA GLU A 37 -1.28 -22.10 -20.56
C GLU A 37 0.22 -21.75 -20.49
N GLU A 38 0.59 -20.47 -20.55
CA GLU A 38 1.97 -20.06 -20.25
C GLU A 38 2.02 -19.32 -18.91
N PRO A 39 3.00 -19.59 -18.04
CA PRO A 39 3.16 -18.82 -16.80
C PRO A 39 3.48 -17.38 -17.18
N HIS A 40 2.47 -16.52 -17.11
CA HIS A 40 2.71 -15.09 -17.28
C HIS A 40 3.58 -14.60 -16.13
N VAL A 41 4.77 -14.07 -16.47
CA VAL A 41 5.58 -13.34 -15.50
C VAL A 41 4.73 -12.17 -14.99
N THR A 42 4.47 -12.14 -13.70
CA THR A 42 3.73 -11.06 -13.07
C THR A 42 4.70 -10.10 -12.38
N THR A 43 4.27 -8.87 -12.18
CA THR A 43 5.10 -7.79 -11.64
C THR A 43 4.74 -7.48 -10.20
N ILE A 44 5.76 -7.28 -9.35
CA ILE A 44 5.61 -6.52 -8.10
C ILE A 44 5.98 -5.06 -8.35
N ALA A 45 5.08 -4.12 -8.03
CA ALA A 45 5.36 -2.70 -8.03
C ALA A 45 5.66 -2.24 -6.59
N ILE A 46 6.89 -1.75 -6.36
CA ILE A 46 7.37 -1.29 -5.05
C ILE A 46 7.39 0.23 -5.03
N VAL A 47 6.35 0.84 -4.47
CA VAL A 47 6.22 2.30 -4.32
C VAL A 47 6.95 2.75 -3.06
N GLY A 48 7.99 3.57 -3.25
CA GLY A 48 8.92 3.97 -2.19
C GLY A 48 10.15 3.08 -2.13
N ALA A 49 10.59 2.58 -3.28
CA ALA A 49 11.78 1.73 -3.38
C ALA A 49 13.05 2.46 -2.89
N GLY A 50 13.80 1.79 -2.01
CA GLY A 50 15.04 2.25 -1.44
C GLY A 50 15.94 1.08 -1.04
N ARG A 51 17.17 1.39 -0.58
CA ARG A 51 18.20 0.37 -0.28
C ARG A 51 17.89 -0.52 0.94
N GLY A 52 16.97 -0.11 1.82
CA GLY A 52 16.51 -0.93 2.95
C GLY A 52 15.39 -1.89 2.54
N LEU A 53 14.20 -1.73 3.13
CA LEU A 53 13.06 -2.62 2.92
C LEU A 53 12.72 -2.83 1.43
N GLY A 54 12.71 -1.76 0.62
CA GLY A 54 12.40 -1.87 -0.81
C GLY A 54 13.34 -2.82 -1.57
N ALA A 55 14.65 -2.77 -1.28
CA ALA A 55 15.64 -3.66 -1.88
C ALA A 55 15.46 -5.11 -1.41
N ALA A 56 15.21 -5.32 -0.12
CA ALA A 56 14.97 -6.65 0.46
C ALA A 56 13.70 -7.30 -0.15
N VAL A 57 12.61 -6.55 -0.25
CA VAL A 57 11.37 -7.03 -0.89
C VAL A 57 11.60 -7.32 -2.38
N ALA A 58 12.31 -6.45 -3.09
CA ALA A 58 12.67 -6.67 -4.49
C ALA A 58 13.42 -8.00 -4.70
N ARG A 59 14.40 -8.28 -3.84
CA ARG A 59 15.13 -9.57 -3.87
C ARG A 59 14.23 -10.75 -3.54
N ARG A 60 13.39 -10.61 -2.51
CA ARG A 60 12.53 -11.70 -2.06
C ARG A 60 11.54 -12.11 -3.13
N PHE A 61 10.82 -11.16 -3.70
CA PHE A 61 9.84 -11.42 -4.75
C PHE A 61 10.49 -11.77 -6.10
N GLY A 62 11.59 -11.10 -6.44
CA GLY A 62 12.33 -11.39 -7.67
C GLY A 62 12.89 -12.80 -7.73
N ARG A 63 13.36 -13.37 -6.61
CA ARG A 63 13.81 -14.76 -6.51
C ARG A 63 12.67 -15.78 -6.73
N GLU A 64 11.43 -15.37 -6.53
CA GLU A 64 10.23 -16.19 -6.81
C GLU A 64 9.71 -15.99 -8.25
N GLY A 65 10.41 -15.22 -9.07
CA GLY A 65 10.12 -15.06 -10.49
C GLY A 65 9.26 -13.86 -10.86
N HIS A 66 8.93 -12.97 -9.91
CA HIS A 66 8.28 -11.71 -10.24
C HIS A 66 9.25 -10.75 -10.94
N ALA A 67 8.79 -10.06 -11.99
CA ALA A 67 9.43 -8.83 -12.44
C ALA A 67 9.25 -7.75 -11.37
N VAL A 68 10.23 -6.86 -11.22
CA VAL A 68 10.27 -5.87 -10.14
C VAL A 68 10.25 -4.45 -10.70
N ALA A 69 9.16 -3.74 -10.51
CA ALA A 69 9.05 -2.31 -10.80
C ALA A 69 9.38 -1.51 -9.53
N LEU A 70 10.49 -0.77 -9.56
CA LEU A 70 10.97 0.05 -8.44
C LEU A 70 10.55 1.50 -8.65
N LEU A 71 9.65 2.04 -7.83
CA LEU A 71 9.16 3.40 -7.96
C LEU A 71 9.73 4.30 -6.86
N ALA A 72 10.47 5.36 -7.23
CA ALA A 72 11.05 6.33 -6.31
C ALA A 72 11.26 7.70 -6.97
N ARG A 73 11.53 8.74 -6.16
CA ARG A 73 11.71 10.12 -6.65
C ARG A 73 13.09 10.40 -7.22
N ASN A 74 14.10 9.67 -6.79
CA ASN A 74 15.48 9.93 -7.18
C ASN A 74 15.90 8.94 -8.27
N ALA A 75 16.07 9.44 -9.51
CA ALA A 75 16.45 8.65 -10.67
C ALA A 75 17.75 7.86 -10.46
N GLU A 76 18.82 8.54 -10.05
CA GLU A 76 20.13 7.92 -9.86
C GLU A 76 20.08 6.74 -8.87
N ARG A 77 19.33 6.91 -7.76
CA ARG A 77 19.23 5.86 -6.73
C ARG A 77 18.38 4.69 -7.17
N VAL A 78 17.27 4.94 -7.88
CA VAL A 78 16.37 3.86 -8.32
C VAL A 78 17.00 3.08 -9.47
N ASP A 79 17.72 3.74 -10.37
CA ASP A 79 18.44 3.10 -11.48
C ASP A 79 19.63 2.28 -10.96
N ALA A 80 20.38 2.79 -9.99
CA ALA A 80 21.44 2.03 -9.34
C ALA A 80 20.91 0.77 -8.63
N LEU A 81 19.78 0.89 -7.92
CA LEU A 81 19.15 -0.27 -7.28
C LEU A 81 18.67 -1.29 -8.30
N ALA A 82 18.08 -0.84 -9.41
CA ALA A 82 17.67 -1.75 -10.50
C ALA A 82 18.88 -2.48 -11.10
N ALA A 83 19.98 -1.77 -11.34
CA ALA A 83 21.22 -2.37 -11.84
C ALA A 83 21.82 -3.41 -10.87
N ASP A 84 21.84 -3.12 -9.56
CA ASP A 84 22.28 -4.07 -8.54
C ASP A 84 21.44 -5.36 -8.57
N LEU A 85 20.12 -5.24 -8.65
CA LEU A 85 19.19 -6.39 -8.72
C LEU A 85 19.33 -7.17 -10.03
N GLN A 86 19.54 -6.47 -11.15
CA GLN A 86 19.78 -7.12 -12.44
C GLN A 86 21.09 -7.93 -12.43
N ALA A 87 22.12 -7.43 -11.75
CA ALA A 87 23.38 -8.16 -11.54
C ALA A 87 23.18 -9.44 -10.68
N GLU A 88 22.16 -9.46 -9.83
CA GLU A 88 21.73 -10.64 -9.06
C GLU A 88 20.81 -11.60 -9.88
N GLY A 89 20.50 -11.26 -11.15
CA GLY A 89 19.65 -12.07 -12.04
C GLY A 89 18.15 -11.80 -11.88
N ILE A 90 17.76 -10.70 -11.22
CA ILE A 90 16.37 -10.32 -11.03
C ILE A 90 15.96 -9.33 -12.14
N ASP A 91 14.82 -9.58 -12.80
CA ASP A 91 14.25 -8.64 -13.76
C ASP A 91 13.68 -7.41 -13.02
N ALA A 92 14.51 -6.38 -12.87
CA ALA A 92 14.18 -5.17 -12.14
C ALA A 92 14.32 -3.92 -13.01
N ARG A 93 13.41 -2.95 -12.85
CA ARG A 93 13.47 -1.67 -13.54
C ARG A 93 13.12 -0.51 -12.62
N GLY A 94 13.88 0.59 -12.74
CA GLY A 94 13.64 1.84 -12.05
C GLY A 94 12.61 2.71 -12.77
N TRP A 95 11.72 3.33 -11.99
CA TRP A 95 10.69 4.26 -12.44
C TRP A 95 10.69 5.50 -11.54
N VAL A 96 10.81 6.68 -12.17
CA VAL A 96 10.87 7.95 -11.42
C VAL A 96 9.48 8.54 -11.28
N THR A 97 9.02 8.68 -10.03
CA THR A 97 7.71 9.30 -9.72
C THR A 97 7.68 9.87 -8.30
N ASP A 98 6.87 10.90 -8.06
CA ASP A 98 6.55 11.37 -6.71
C ASP A 98 5.14 10.89 -6.32
N VAL A 99 5.03 10.20 -5.21
CA VAL A 99 3.74 9.70 -4.68
C VAL A 99 2.77 10.83 -4.30
N ARG A 100 3.25 12.07 -4.21
CA ARG A 100 2.45 13.26 -3.96
C ARG A 100 1.87 13.88 -5.25
N ASP A 101 2.23 13.36 -6.41
CA ASP A 101 1.60 13.61 -7.70
C ASP A 101 0.81 12.37 -8.12
N PRO A 102 -0.50 12.29 -7.78
CA PRO A 102 -1.32 11.12 -8.06
C PRO A 102 -1.39 10.76 -9.54
N ASP A 103 -1.42 11.75 -10.43
CA ASP A 103 -1.51 11.53 -11.87
C ASP A 103 -0.19 11.00 -12.44
N ALA A 104 0.95 11.52 -11.97
CA ALA A 104 2.26 10.99 -12.36
C ALA A 104 2.46 9.56 -11.85
N LEU A 105 2.06 9.28 -10.61
CA LEU A 105 2.13 7.94 -10.04
C LEU A 105 1.28 6.93 -10.82
N ALA A 106 0.04 7.30 -11.17
CA ALA A 106 -0.86 6.48 -11.97
C ALA A 106 -0.26 6.14 -13.33
N ARG A 107 0.18 7.16 -14.09
CA ARG A 107 0.83 6.94 -15.39
C ARG A 107 2.08 6.07 -15.30
N THR A 108 2.87 6.24 -14.24
CA THR A 108 4.10 5.44 -14.05
C THR A 108 3.77 3.97 -13.79
N LEU A 109 2.73 3.67 -12.99
CA LEU A 109 2.28 2.31 -12.74
C LEU A 109 1.68 1.66 -13.98
N GLU A 110 0.94 2.40 -14.79
CA GLU A 110 0.43 1.94 -16.09
C GLU A 110 1.59 1.58 -17.04
N GLN A 111 2.61 2.43 -17.15
CA GLN A 111 3.80 2.16 -17.95
C GLN A 111 4.59 0.94 -17.45
N ALA A 112 4.73 0.77 -16.13
CA ALA A 112 5.37 -0.40 -15.55
C ALA A 112 4.59 -1.68 -15.91
N ASN A 113 3.27 -1.65 -15.79
CA ASN A 113 2.39 -2.75 -16.17
C ASN A 113 2.51 -3.12 -17.68
N GLU A 114 2.53 -2.13 -18.57
CA GLU A 114 2.69 -2.35 -20.02
C GLU A 114 4.06 -2.91 -20.38
N THR A 115 5.10 -2.55 -19.62
CA THR A 115 6.49 -2.86 -19.96
C THR A 115 6.98 -4.16 -19.34
N GLN A 116 6.59 -4.45 -18.08
CA GLN A 116 7.11 -5.57 -17.30
C GLN A 116 6.06 -6.67 -17.06
N GLY A 117 4.86 -6.51 -17.62
CA GLY A 117 3.74 -7.42 -17.40
C GLY A 117 2.82 -6.99 -16.26
N PRO A 118 1.68 -7.69 -16.08
CA PRO A 118 0.62 -7.27 -15.19
C PRO A 118 1.09 -7.15 -13.74
N VAL A 119 0.78 -6.03 -13.09
CA VAL A 119 1.07 -5.82 -11.67
C VAL A 119 0.09 -6.68 -10.86
N GLU A 120 0.61 -7.79 -10.34
CA GLU A 120 -0.11 -8.68 -9.41
C GLU A 120 0.07 -8.23 -7.96
N VAL A 121 1.23 -7.66 -7.62
CA VAL A 121 1.53 -7.22 -6.26
C VAL A 121 1.88 -5.74 -6.24
N LEU A 122 1.16 -4.97 -5.42
CA LEU A 122 1.47 -3.58 -5.14
C LEU A 122 1.95 -3.47 -3.68
N GLN A 123 3.19 -3.08 -3.47
CA GLN A 123 3.70 -2.69 -2.15
C GLN A 123 3.78 -1.17 -2.05
N TYR A 124 3.14 -0.58 -1.05
CA TYR A 124 3.17 0.85 -0.78
C TYR A 124 3.87 1.14 0.55
N SER A 125 5.11 1.62 0.48
CA SER A 125 5.97 1.82 1.66
C SER A 125 6.92 3.01 1.56
N PRO A 126 6.53 4.17 1.00
CA PRO A 126 7.44 5.30 0.92
C PRO A 126 7.77 5.85 2.32
N LEU A 127 9.01 6.27 2.50
CA LEU A 127 9.48 6.82 3.79
C LEU A 127 8.94 8.24 4.01
N PRO A 128 8.27 8.52 5.15
CA PRO A 128 7.73 9.84 5.47
C PRO A 128 8.78 10.94 5.49
N GLN A 129 8.39 12.15 5.06
CA GLN A 129 9.25 13.33 5.13
C GLN A 129 9.34 13.85 6.56
N LYS A 130 10.44 14.53 6.90
CA LYS A 130 10.66 15.10 8.24
C LYS A 130 9.56 16.08 8.68
N SER A 131 8.97 16.83 7.73
CA SER A 131 7.85 17.75 8.01
C SER A 131 6.61 17.05 8.56
N PHE A 132 6.40 15.77 8.23
CA PHE A 132 5.28 14.98 8.74
C PHE A 132 5.50 14.45 10.17
N LEU A 133 6.71 14.60 10.69
CA LEU A 133 7.12 14.14 12.01
C LEU A 133 7.20 15.29 13.04
N ARG A 134 6.47 16.39 12.81
CA ARG A 134 6.40 17.50 13.76
C ARG A 134 5.46 17.20 14.93
N PRO A 135 5.72 17.82 16.10
CA PRO A 135 4.77 17.77 17.22
C PRO A 135 3.41 18.39 16.84
N LEU A 136 2.35 17.90 17.48
CA LEU A 136 0.95 18.24 17.16
C LEU A 136 0.70 19.77 17.11
N LEU A 137 1.17 20.51 18.10
CA LEU A 137 0.93 21.96 18.19
C LEU A 137 1.83 22.79 17.26
N GLU A 138 2.84 22.17 16.64
CA GLU A 138 3.72 22.78 15.64
C GLU A 138 3.34 22.38 14.21
N THR A 139 2.43 21.42 14.05
CA THR A 139 1.99 20.93 12.75
C THR A 139 1.09 21.94 12.07
N THR A 140 1.50 22.41 10.91
CA THR A 140 0.70 23.34 10.09
C THR A 140 -0.29 22.60 9.19
N VAL A 141 -1.24 23.35 8.60
CA VAL A 141 -2.16 22.81 7.58
C VAL A 141 -1.39 22.29 6.37
N ASP A 142 -0.29 22.94 5.99
CA ASP A 142 0.52 22.51 4.84
C ASP A 142 1.31 21.25 5.14
N ASP A 143 1.82 21.06 6.36
CA ASP A 143 2.42 19.80 6.80
C ASP A 143 1.39 18.66 6.74
N ALA A 144 0.18 18.90 7.24
CA ALA A 144 -0.91 17.93 7.19
C ALA A 144 -1.35 17.62 5.76
N ARG A 145 -1.47 18.64 4.89
CA ARG A 145 -1.77 18.45 3.46
C ARG A 145 -0.75 17.56 2.80
N GLY A 146 0.56 17.85 2.97
CA GLY A 146 1.63 17.03 2.42
C GLY A 146 1.60 15.58 2.93
N ALA A 147 1.27 15.36 4.20
CA ALA A 147 1.13 14.02 4.77
C ALA A 147 -0.09 13.26 4.19
N ILE A 148 -1.20 13.95 3.93
CA ILE A 148 -2.39 13.39 3.30
C ILE A 148 -2.14 13.07 1.82
N GLU A 149 -1.50 13.97 1.06
CA GLU A 149 -1.08 13.68 -0.32
C GLU A 149 -0.25 12.40 -0.39
N PHE A 150 0.69 12.27 0.51
CA PHE A 150 1.64 11.16 0.58
C PHE A 150 1.02 9.83 1.00
N SER A 151 0.12 9.81 1.98
CA SER A 151 -0.37 8.58 2.61
C SER A 151 -1.84 8.27 2.31
N VAL A 152 -2.56 9.18 1.63
CA VAL A 152 -3.97 8.97 1.27
C VAL A 152 -4.16 9.07 -0.24
N TYR A 153 -3.80 10.21 -0.85
CA TYR A 153 -4.02 10.38 -2.29
C TYR A 153 -3.10 9.50 -3.13
N GLY A 154 -1.83 9.38 -2.74
CA GLY A 154 -0.89 8.46 -3.40
C GLY A 154 -1.37 7.00 -3.40
N PRO A 155 -1.73 6.41 -2.25
CA PRO A 155 -2.30 5.06 -2.20
C PRO A 155 -3.58 4.89 -3.01
N LEU A 156 -4.49 5.87 -2.97
CA LEU A 156 -5.71 5.84 -3.80
C LEU A 156 -5.37 5.74 -5.28
N ALA A 157 -4.48 6.60 -5.78
CA ALA A 157 -4.05 6.58 -7.18
C ALA A 157 -3.35 5.26 -7.53
N ALA A 158 -2.43 4.79 -6.67
CA ALA A 158 -1.68 3.57 -6.91
C ALA A 158 -2.59 2.33 -7.00
N VAL A 159 -3.52 2.17 -6.06
CA VAL A 159 -4.45 1.04 -6.08
C VAL A 159 -5.35 1.08 -7.30
N HIS A 160 -5.94 2.23 -7.63
CA HIS A 160 -6.83 2.37 -8.78
C HIS A 160 -6.13 2.04 -10.10
N SER A 161 -4.85 2.40 -10.25
CA SER A 161 -4.07 2.13 -11.47
C SER A 161 -3.78 0.65 -11.70
N VAL A 162 -3.65 -0.15 -10.62
CA VAL A 162 -3.33 -1.59 -10.75
C VAL A 162 -4.53 -2.50 -10.62
N LEU A 163 -5.65 -2.03 -10.07
CA LEU A 163 -6.81 -2.84 -9.74
C LEU A 163 -7.44 -3.54 -10.96
N GLN A 164 -7.49 -2.85 -12.11
CA GLN A 164 -8.00 -3.44 -13.34
C GLN A 164 -7.16 -4.64 -13.81
N ASN A 165 -5.83 -4.52 -13.66
CA ASN A 165 -4.89 -5.58 -14.03
C ASN A 165 -5.00 -6.78 -13.08
N MET A 166 -5.13 -6.54 -11.77
CA MET A 166 -5.38 -7.59 -10.79
C MET A 166 -6.68 -8.34 -11.09
N ARG A 167 -7.75 -7.62 -11.46
CA ARG A 167 -9.02 -8.21 -11.90
C ARG A 167 -8.89 -9.03 -13.19
N PHE A 168 -8.08 -8.54 -14.14
CA PHE A 168 -7.81 -9.26 -15.39
C PHE A 168 -7.04 -10.56 -15.15
N VAL A 169 -6.04 -10.53 -14.28
CA VAL A 169 -5.28 -11.73 -13.85
C VAL A 169 -6.13 -12.66 -12.97
N GLY A 170 -7.20 -12.16 -12.36
CA GLY A 170 -8.10 -12.91 -11.47
C GLY A 170 -7.56 -13.07 -10.05
N LYS A 171 -6.46 -12.42 -9.71
CA LYS A 171 -5.87 -12.38 -8.36
C LYS A 171 -5.01 -11.12 -8.19
N GLY A 172 -4.79 -10.71 -6.97
CA GLY A 172 -3.92 -9.58 -6.67
C GLY A 172 -3.57 -9.49 -5.20
N THR A 173 -2.54 -8.71 -4.88
CA THR A 173 -2.15 -8.42 -3.50
C THR A 173 -1.73 -6.96 -3.36
N VAL A 174 -2.30 -6.26 -2.39
CA VAL A 174 -1.89 -4.91 -1.99
C VAL A 174 -1.32 -4.94 -0.58
N LEU A 175 -0.06 -4.55 -0.43
CA LEU A 175 0.68 -4.56 0.83
C LEU A 175 1.00 -3.12 1.25
N PHE A 176 0.31 -2.64 2.27
CA PHE A 176 0.64 -1.37 2.92
C PHE A 176 1.64 -1.58 4.04
N VAL A 177 2.66 -0.72 4.11
CA VAL A 177 3.63 -0.73 5.22
C VAL A 177 3.61 0.62 5.92
N ASN A 178 3.35 0.60 7.22
CA ASN A 178 3.20 1.80 8.04
C ASN A 178 4.01 1.70 9.34
N GLY A 179 4.37 2.83 9.90
CA GLY A 179 4.82 2.90 11.29
C GLY A 179 3.69 2.71 12.29
N GLY A 180 4.04 2.53 13.58
CA GLY A 180 3.09 2.31 14.67
C GLY A 180 2.01 3.39 14.82
N THR A 181 2.25 4.61 14.31
CA THR A 181 1.26 5.71 14.32
C THR A 181 0.00 5.43 13.48
N ALA A 182 0.01 4.41 12.63
CA ALA A 182 -1.18 3.96 11.90
C ALA A 182 -2.29 3.42 12.84
N VAL A 183 -1.91 2.88 13.99
CA VAL A 183 -2.83 2.24 14.96
C VAL A 183 -2.79 2.87 16.34
N ARG A 184 -1.69 3.55 16.68
CA ARG A 184 -1.51 4.28 17.94
C ARG A 184 -1.01 5.69 17.65
N PRO A 185 -1.89 6.70 17.59
CA PRO A 185 -1.48 8.09 17.35
C PRO A 185 -0.48 8.59 18.39
N ALA A 186 0.56 9.30 17.95
CA ALA A 186 1.60 9.86 18.78
C ALA A 186 1.68 11.38 18.59
N PRO A 187 1.47 12.21 19.63
CA PRO A 187 1.47 13.66 19.50
C PRO A 187 2.77 14.25 18.93
N LYS A 188 3.89 13.58 19.12
CA LYS A 188 5.20 14.01 18.57
C LYS A 188 5.34 13.77 17.05
N PHE A 189 4.43 13.03 16.43
CA PHE A 189 4.42 12.67 15.02
C PHE A 189 3.04 12.90 14.39
N ALA A 190 2.54 14.14 14.47
CA ALA A 190 1.15 14.44 14.16
C ALA A 190 0.78 14.15 12.69
N GLY A 191 1.62 14.54 11.73
CA GLY A 191 1.33 14.32 10.31
C GLY A 191 1.17 12.83 9.98
N THR A 192 2.10 11.98 10.42
CA THR A 192 1.99 10.52 10.21
C THR A 192 0.89 9.89 11.05
N SER A 193 0.60 10.41 12.24
CA SER A 193 -0.53 9.93 13.05
C SER A 193 -1.87 10.17 12.35
N LEU A 194 -2.06 11.33 11.75
CA LEU A 194 -3.27 11.67 10.99
C LEU A 194 -3.37 10.87 9.69
N SER A 195 -2.29 10.88 8.89
CA SER A 195 -2.33 10.33 7.54
C SER A 195 -2.25 8.80 7.51
N PHE A 196 -1.46 8.17 8.39
CA PHE A 196 -1.38 6.71 8.46
C PHE A 196 -2.65 6.09 9.07
N ALA A 197 -3.32 6.77 10.02
CA ALA A 197 -4.63 6.31 10.49
C ALA A 197 -5.66 6.33 9.35
N ALA A 198 -5.68 7.37 8.51
CA ALA A 198 -6.54 7.42 7.35
C ALA A 198 -6.18 6.33 6.31
N GLN A 199 -4.88 6.10 6.04
CA GLN A 199 -4.43 5.02 5.17
C GLN A 199 -4.81 3.64 5.72
N SER A 200 -4.70 3.44 7.04
CA SER A 200 -5.09 2.18 7.71
C SER A 200 -6.59 1.91 7.56
N ALA A 201 -7.43 2.94 7.69
CA ALA A 201 -8.87 2.82 7.44
C ALA A 201 -9.16 2.51 5.97
N TYR A 202 -8.46 3.15 5.02
CA TYR A 202 -8.58 2.85 3.59
C TYR A 202 -8.18 1.41 3.28
N ALA A 203 -7.06 0.94 3.82
CA ALA A 203 -6.59 -0.44 3.64
C ALA A 203 -7.62 -1.46 4.15
N GLN A 204 -8.26 -1.21 5.31
CA GLN A 204 -9.31 -2.07 5.85
C GLN A 204 -10.52 -2.12 4.92
N MET A 205 -11.01 -0.97 4.45
CA MET A 205 -12.14 -0.91 3.52
C MET A 205 -11.84 -1.65 2.22
N LEU A 206 -10.62 -1.53 1.68
CA LEU A 206 -10.19 -2.30 0.51
C LEU A 206 -10.17 -3.80 0.78
N HIS A 207 -9.64 -4.23 1.93
CA HIS A 207 -9.61 -5.63 2.34
C HIS A 207 -11.01 -6.23 2.32
N ASP A 208 -11.96 -5.58 2.99
CA ASP A 208 -13.34 -6.04 3.10
C ASP A 208 -14.07 -6.06 1.74
N THR A 209 -13.74 -5.08 0.86
CA THR A 209 -14.41 -4.92 -0.44
C THR A 209 -13.86 -5.88 -1.49
N LEU A 210 -12.55 -6.13 -1.53
CA LEU A 210 -11.88 -6.84 -2.61
C LEU A 210 -11.66 -8.33 -2.34
N ALA A 211 -11.88 -8.80 -1.10
CA ALA A 211 -11.76 -10.22 -0.76
C ALA A 211 -12.62 -11.14 -1.65
N PRO A 212 -13.88 -10.79 -2.02
CA PRO A 212 -14.68 -11.61 -2.94
C PRO A 212 -14.14 -11.68 -4.38
N GLU A 213 -13.21 -10.79 -4.75
CA GLU A 213 -12.58 -10.73 -6.07
C GLU A 213 -11.22 -11.45 -6.12
N ASP A 214 -10.86 -12.19 -5.07
CA ASP A 214 -9.53 -12.81 -4.87
C ASP A 214 -8.37 -11.78 -4.92
N ILE A 215 -8.63 -10.56 -4.45
CA ILE A 215 -7.61 -9.52 -4.26
C ILE A 215 -7.39 -9.34 -2.77
N HIS A 216 -6.22 -9.76 -2.30
CA HIS A 216 -5.83 -9.65 -0.90
C HIS A 216 -5.25 -8.27 -0.60
N VAL A 217 -5.75 -7.62 0.44
CA VAL A 217 -5.20 -6.36 0.93
C VAL A 217 -4.75 -6.55 2.36
N ALA A 218 -3.49 -6.23 2.65
CA ALA A 218 -2.94 -6.40 3.98
C ALA A 218 -2.04 -5.24 4.40
N GLN A 219 -1.86 -5.08 5.71
CA GLN A 219 -1.08 -4.02 6.33
C GLN A 219 -0.03 -4.58 7.27
N LEU A 220 1.26 -4.29 7.00
CA LEU A 220 2.35 -4.50 7.93
C LEU A 220 2.58 -3.22 8.74
N VAL A 221 2.47 -3.32 10.06
CA VAL A 221 2.76 -2.22 11.00
C VAL A 221 4.12 -2.47 11.63
N ILE A 222 5.04 -1.52 11.48
CA ILE A 222 6.41 -1.58 12.00
C ILE A 222 6.56 -0.52 13.10
N PRO A 223 6.47 -0.89 14.39
CA PRO A 223 6.73 0.04 15.48
C PRO A 223 8.22 0.44 15.50
N GLY A 224 8.49 1.75 15.55
CA GLY A 224 9.86 2.28 15.56
C GLY A 224 10.56 2.26 14.20
N ALA A 225 11.88 2.13 14.20
CA ALA A 225 12.71 2.13 13.00
C ALA A 225 12.92 0.71 12.43
N ILE A 226 13.18 0.64 11.14
CA ILE A 226 13.74 -0.55 10.48
C ILE A 226 15.24 -0.51 10.72
N GLU A 227 15.82 -1.61 11.21
CA GLU A 227 17.20 -1.68 11.66
C GLU A 227 17.87 -2.96 11.16
N GLU A 228 18.99 -2.84 10.44
CA GLU A 228 19.79 -3.98 10.01
C GLU A 228 20.27 -4.82 11.22
N GLY A 229 20.15 -6.14 11.14
CA GLY A 229 20.49 -7.07 12.21
C GLY A 229 19.49 -7.18 13.35
N HIS A 230 18.39 -6.42 13.32
CA HIS A 230 17.34 -6.55 14.34
C HIS A 230 16.53 -7.85 14.10
N PRO A 231 16.27 -8.68 15.11
CA PRO A 231 15.68 -10.02 14.91
C PRO A 231 14.29 -10.00 14.26
N GLN A 232 13.53 -8.91 14.33
CA GLN A 232 12.18 -8.79 13.79
C GLN A 232 11.99 -7.59 12.85
N LYS A 233 12.91 -6.59 12.86
CA LYS A 233 12.81 -5.38 12.05
C LYS A 233 13.96 -5.22 11.05
N ASP A 234 14.75 -6.26 10.85
CA ASP A 234 15.71 -6.32 9.76
C ASP A 234 14.98 -6.29 8.41
N PRO A 235 15.48 -5.57 7.40
CA PRO A 235 14.84 -5.50 6.07
C PRO A 235 14.52 -6.86 5.46
N GLU A 236 15.42 -7.86 5.59
CA GLU A 236 15.21 -9.19 5.03
C GLU A 236 14.11 -9.96 5.79
N VAL A 237 14.04 -9.82 7.13
CA VAL A 237 12.98 -10.40 7.96
C VAL A 237 11.62 -9.80 7.62
N LEU A 238 11.57 -8.47 7.42
CA LEU A 238 10.35 -7.78 7.01
C LEU A 238 9.91 -8.16 5.58
N ALA A 239 10.87 -8.37 4.67
CA ALA A 239 10.58 -8.84 3.33
C ALA A 239 9.99 -10.25 3.33
N GLU A 240 10.49 -11.16 4.18
CA GLU A 240 9.92 -12.50 4.38
C GLU A 240 8.51 -12.43 4.98
N THR A 241 8.29 -11.51 5.91
CA THR A 241 6.95 -11.26 6.46
C THR A 241 5.97 -10.82 5.37
N LEU A 242 6.36 -9.86 4.52
CA LEU A 242 5.53 -9.39 3.39
C LEU A 242 5.27 -10.50 2.37
N TRP A 243 6.27 -11.34 2.09
CA TRP A 243 6.08 -12.53 1.26
C TRP A 243 5.09 -13.51 1.88
N SER A 244 5.20 -13.77 3.18
CA SER A 244 4.24 -14.62 3.89
C SER A 244 2.81 -14.05 3.84
N MET A 245 2.64 -12.74 4.00
CA MET A 245 1.34 -12.07 3.88
C MET A 245 0.76 -12.22 2.46
N HIS A 246 1.62 -12.11 1.41
CA HIS A 246 1.21 -12.31 0.03
C HIS A 246 0.76 -13.75 -0.24
N THR A 247 1.48 -14.74 0.27
CA THR A 247 1.25 -16.16 -0.06
C THR A 247 0.17 -16.82 0.80
N ARG A 248 0.10 -16.49 2.09
CA ARG A 248 -0.87 -17.08 3.03
C ARG A 248 -2.24 -16.42 2.96
N ARG A 249 -2.27 -15.09 2.79
CA ARG A 249 -3.51 -14.29 2.58
C ARG A 249 -4.55 -14.49 3.70
N ASP A 250 -4.10 -14.76 4.91
CA ASP A 250 -4.93 -15.14 6.06
C ASP A 250 -5.18 -14.00 7.06
N GLU A 251 -4.35 -12.95 7.05
CA GLU A 251 -4.45 -11.83 7.98
C GLU A 251 -4.46 -10.48 7.27
N PHE A 252 -5.35 -9.59 7.70
CA PHE A 252 -5.34 -8.19 7.23
C PHE A 252 -4.17 -7.41 7.80
N ARG A 253 -3.86 -7.57 9.11
CA ARG A 253 -2.85 -6.74 9.79
C ARG A 253 -1.87 -7.58 10.57
N VAL A 254 -0.60 -7.39 10.24
CA VAL A 254 0.54 -8.00 10.93
C VAL A 254 1.36 -6.91 11.60
N PHE A 255 1.87 -7.18 12.80
CA PHE A 255 2.80 -6.31 13.52
C PHE A 255 4.20 -6.95 13.47
N ALA A 256 5.20 -6.16 13.05
CA ALA A 256 6.58 -6.64 13.02
C ALA A 256 7.11 -6.94 14.43
N THR A 257 6.71 -6.14 15.41
CA THR A 257 6.96 -6.33 16.86
C THR A 257 5.72 -5.96 17.64
N GLU A 258 5.67 -6.34 18.92
CA GLU A 258 4.65 -5.79 19.82
C GLU A 258 4.70 -4.26 19.82
N MET A 259 3.54 -3.64 20.03
CA MET A 259 3.42 -2.19 20.18
C MET A 259 3.88 -1.82 21.58
N ASP A 260 5.19 -1.64 21.78
CA ASP A 260 5.77 -1.27 23.06
C ASP A 260 5.19 0.03 23.64
N ASP A 261 5.10 0.10 24.94
CA ASP A 261 4.73 1.31 25.68
C ASP A 261 5.82 2.41 25.66
N GLU A 262 6.97 2.18 25.00
CA GLU A 262 8.08 3.13 24.86
C GLU A 262 7.68 4.51 24.31
N VAL A 263 6.53 4.61 23.65
CA VAL A 263 5.98 5.92 23.26
C VAL A 263 5.53 6.74 24.48
N ARG A 264 5.39 6.14 25.66
CA ARG A 264 5.01 6.85 26.90
C ARG A 264 6.18 7.48 27.64
N GLU A 265 7.37 6.89 27.60
CA GLU A 265 8.51 7.35 28.41
C GLU A 265 9.30 8.52 27.83
N THR A 266 9.15 8.85 26.56
CA THR A 266 9.79 10.04 25.96
C THR A 266 8.89 11.29 25.94
N ALA A 267 7.79 11.29 26.65
CA ALA A 267 6.83 12.39 26.77
C ALA A 267 6.89 13.14 28.12
N THR A 268 7.99 12.98 28.89
CA THR A 268 8.28 13.79 30.08
C THR A 268 9.40 14.79 29.86
#